data_ba48c7962a8425d2bc0d788a6f06f2bf
#
_entry.id   ba48c7962a8425d2bc0d788a6f06f2bf
#
_cell.length_a   1.000
_cell.length_b   1.000
_cell.length_c   1.000
_cell.angle_alpha   90.00
_cell.angle_beta   90.00
_cell.angle_gamma   90.00
#
_symmetry.space_group_name_H-M   'P 1'
#
loop_
_entity.id
_entity.type
_entity.pdbx_description
1 polymer ?
#
loop_
_entity_poly.entity_id
_entity_poly.type
_entity_poly.pdbx_seq_one_letter_code
_entity_poly.pdbx_strand_id
1 'polypeptide(L)'
;MLPLIGLTTYGRNAADQFYLDANYAEAVRQAGAVPILLPPGEARPEDLLQRLDGIVFTGGGDISPEFSQGSDHDLIYGVNLERDQFELQLAKLALTADVAVLGICRGLQVLSLASDGGLLIPHLPEIFTQFPHRIEPSTVQARAQPTRHEVTVSANSRLANAVNCDRFPVVSWHHQAIKTVPPGWRQVAQAPDGLIEAIEHQHSPWQLALQWHPEMSIDDGYQLKIFQAFIAAAANRI
;
A
#
# COMPACT_ATOMS: atom_id res chain seq x y z
N MET A 1 -7.80 7.02 -24.28
CA MET A 1 -7.74 5.58 -23.92
C MET A 1 -7.92 5.47 -22.41
N LEU A 2 -8.35 4.31 -21.87
CA LEU A 2 -8.36 4.12 -20.43
C LEU A 2 -6.92 4.02 -19.91
N PRO A 3 -6.62 4.58 -18.71
CA PRO A 3 -5.30 4.48 -18.12
C PRO A 3 -4.89 3.02 -17.89
N LEU A 4 -3.61 2.73 -18.08
CA LEU A 4 -2.99 1.43 -17.83
C LEU A 4 -2.29 1.42 -16.47
N ILE A 5 -2.80 0.60 -15.55
CA ILE A 5 -2.36 0.57 -14.15
C ILE A 5 -1.62 -0.73 -13.83
N GLY A 6 -0.36 -0.60 -13.45
CA GLY A 6 0.43 -1.72 -12.94
C GLY A 6 0.02 -2.09 -11.52
N LEU A 7 -0.19 -3.38 -11.26
CA LEU A 7 -0.44 -3.95 -9.93
C LEU A 7 0.70 -4.90 -9.59
N THR A 8 1.50 -4.62 -8.56
CA THR A 8 2.54 -5.56 -8.13
C THR A 8 1.90 -6.85 -7.61
N THR A 9 2.43 -8.01 -8.00
CA THR A 9 1.90 -9.29 -7.54
C THR A 9 2.59 -9.78 -6.28
N TYR A 10 1.98 -10.74 -5.61
CA TYR A 10 2.67 -11.51 -4.57
C TYR A 10 3.81 -12.32 -5.20
N GLY A 11 4.76 -12.75 -4.37
CA GLY A 11 5.81 -13.65 -4.79
C GLY A 11 5.27 -15.03 -5.21
N ARG A 12 6.17 -15.92 -5.60
CA ARG A 12 5.80 -17.27 -6.04
C ARG A 12 5.15 -18.05 -4.90
N ASN A 13 4.04 -18.71 -5.22
CA ASN A 13 3.40 -19.66 -4.31
C ASN A 13 4.08 -21.05 -4.38
N ALA A 14 3.58 -22.02 -3.63
CA ALA A 14 4.12 -23.37 -3.60
C ALA A 14 4.02 -24.12 -4.96
N ALA A 15 3.20 -23.63 -5.89
CA ALA A 15 3.07 -24.15 -7.25
C ALA A 15 3.90 -23.35 -8.28
N ASP A 16 4.84 -22.52 -7.83
CA ASP A 16 5.69 -21.66 -8.67
C ASP A 16 4.90 -20.67 -9.54
N GLN A 17 3.79 -20.13 -9.00
CA GLN A 17 2.91 -19.20 -9.69
C GLN A 17 2.95 -17.83 -9.03
N PHE A 18 2.98 -16.76 -9.82
CA PHE A 18 2.65 -15.42 -9.35
C PHE A 18 1.13 -15.25 -9.26
N TYR A 19 0.66 -14.58 -8.24
CA TYR A 19 -0.77 -14.38 -8.01
C TYR A 19 -1.04 -13.05 -7.30
N LEU A 20 -2.28 -12.61 -7.34
CA LEU A 20 -2.78 -11.43 -6.65
C LEU A 20 -4.25 -11.64 -6.32
N ASP A 21 -4.72 -11.12 -5.19
CA ASP A 21 -6.14 -11.13 -4.87
C ASP A 21 -6.93 -10.31 -5.91
N ALA A 22 -8.02 -10.89 -6.40
CA ALA A 22 -8.82 -10.30 -7.49
C ALA A 22 -9.35 -8.89 -7.15
N ASN A 23 -9.56 -8.59 -5.86
CA ASN A 23 -10.09 -7.31 -5.39
C ASN A 23 -9.30 -6.10 -5.89
N TYR A 24 -7.95 -6.22 -6.01
CA TYR A 24 -7.12 -5.14 -6.56
C TYR A 24 -7.47 -4.82 -8.02
N ALA A 25 -7.58 -5.86 -8.84
CA ALA A 25 -7.92 -5.70 -10.25
C ALA A 25 -9.36 -5.19 -10.43
N GLU A 26 -10.29 -5.68 -9.60
CA GLU A 26 -11.69 -5.21 -9.62
C GLU A 26 -11.80 -3.74 -9.20
N ALA A 27 -11.08 -3.31 -8.17
CA ALA A 27 -11.06 -1.92 -7.73
C ALA A 27 -10.57 -0.98 -8.84
N VAL A 28 -9.51 -1.35 -9.56
CA VAL A 28 -8.98 -0.58 -10.70
C VAL A 28 -9.99 -0.54 -11.85
N ARG A 29 -10.65 -1.66 -12.19
CA ARG A 29 -11.68 -1.69 -13.23
C ARG A 29 -12.89 -0.84 -12.88
N GLN A 30 -13.40 -0.94 -11.65
CA GLN A 30 -14.52 -0.12 -11.18
C GLN A 30 -14.20 1.36 -11.14
N ALA A 31 -12.94 1.72 -10.92
CA ALA A 31 -12.47 3.10 -11.00
C ALA A 31 -12.24 3.60 -12.44
N GLY A 32 -12.37 2.74 -13.46
CA GLY A 32 -12.35 3.14 -14.88
C GLY A 32 -10.99 3.01 -15.55
N ALA A 33 -10.15 2.05 -15.15
CA ALA A 33 -8.83 1.80 -15.76
C ALA A 33 -8.60 0.32 -16.11
N VAL A 34 -7.50 0.04 -16.80
CA VAL A 34 -7.08 -1.31 -17.20
C VAL A 34 -5.96 -1.80 -16.26
N PRO A 35 -6.20 -2.84 -15.45
CA PRO A 35 -5.16 -3.40 -14.60
C PRO A 35 -4.22 -4.33 -15.36
N ILE A 36 -2.90 -4.21 -15.11
CA ILE A 36 -1.85 -5.12 -15.60
C ILE A 36 -1.08 -5.65 -14.40
N LEU A 37 -0.93 -6.96 -14.30
CA LEU A 37 -0.15 -7.59 -13.24
C LEU A 37 1.35 -7.45 -13.51
N LEU A 38 2.09 -7.02 -12.50
CA LEU A 38 3.55 -6.87 -12.54
C LEU A 38 4.18 -7.93 -11.62
N PRO A 39 4.57 -9.09 -12.15
CA PRO A 39 5.29 -10.07 -11.36
C PRO A 39 6.69 -9.56 -11.02
N PRO A 40 7.26 -9.94 -9.86
CA PRO A 40 8.65 -9.63 -9.52
C PRO A 40 9.63 -10.34 -10.47
N GLY A 41 10.89 -9.85 -10.48
CA GLY A 41 11.95 -10.45 -11.28
C GLY A 41 12.22 -9.73 -12.62
N GLU A 42 11.51 -8.64 -12.94
CA GLU A 42 11.84 -7.83 -14.12
C GLU A 42 13.19 -7.11 -13.91
N ALA A 43 14.11 -7.36 -14.83
CA ALA A 43 15.47 -6.80 -14.75
C ALA A 43 15.52 -5.30 -15.09
N ARG A 44 14.52 -4.79 -15.78
CA ARG A 44 14.43 -3.39 -16.23
C ARG A 44 13.09 -2.76 -15.84
N PRO A 45 12.86 -2.51 -14.55
CA PRO A 45 11.60 -1.97 -14.07
C PRO A 45 11.32 -0.55 -14.60
N GLU A 46 12.34 0.20 -15.02
CA GLU A 46 12.18 1.49 -15.70
C GLU A 46 11.40 1.39 -17.02
N ASP A 47 11.50 0.27 -17.73
CA ASP A 47 10.74 0.04 -18.96
C ASP A 47 9.24 -0.17 -18.69
N LEU A 48 8.89 -0.65 -17.50
CA LEU A 48 7.49 -0.73 -17.04
C LEU A 48 6.93 0.67 -16.81
N LEU A 49 7.67 1.53 -16.10
CA LEU A 49 7.24 2.90 -15.78
C LEU A 49 6.94 3.75 -17.02
N GLN A 50 7.68 3.52 -18.11
CA GLN A 50 7.46 4.22 -19.36
C GLN A 50 6.14 3.84 -20.05
N ARG A 51 5.57 2.68 -19.73
CA ARG A 51 4.37 2.12 -20.36
C ARG A 51 3.12 2.20 -19.52
N LEU A 52 3.26 2.58 -18.25
CA LEU A 52 2.17 2.64 -17.28
C LEU A 52 1.77 4.08 -16.98
N ASP A 53 0.50 4.33 -16.82
CA ASP A 53 -0.03 5.62 -16.41
C ASP A 53 -0.05 5.75 -14.89
N GLY A 54 -0.13 4.62 -14.17
CA GLY A 54 -0.06 4.57 -12.72
C GLY A 54 0.36 3.20 -12.19
N ILE A 55 0.77 3.15 -10.91
CA ILE A 55 1.18 1.91 -10.23
C ILE A 55 0.49 1.81 -8.88
N VAL A 56 0.01 0.60 -8.57
CA VAL A 56 -0.41 0.19 -7.23
C VAL A 56 0.63 -0.78 -6.67
N PHE A 57 1.30 -0.39 -5.58
CA PHE A 57 2.05 -1.31 -4.72
C PHE A 57 1.06 -1.98 -3.78
N THR A 58 0.87 -3.27 -3.94
CA THR A 58 -0.18 -4.03 -3.26
C THR A 58 0.22 -4.51 -1.86
N GLY A 59 -0.74 -4.96 -1.07
CA GLY A 59 -0.54 -5.60 0.22
C GLY A 59 0.18 -6.95 0.13
N GLY A 60 0.20 -7.72 1.20
CA GLY A 60 0.77 -9.07 1.24
C GLY A 60 1.61 -9.34 2.50
N GLY A 61 2.50 -10.33 2.42
CA GLY A 61 3.41 -10.70 3.51
C GLY A 61 4.43 -9.61 3.86
N ASP A 62 5.15 -9.81 4.95
CA ASP A 62 6.07 -8.84 5.50
C ASP A 62 7.30 -8.63 4.62
N ILE A 63 7.94 -7.48 4.75
CA ILE A 63 9.20 -7.18 4.09
C ILE A 63 10.35 -7.78 4.91
N SER A 64 11.35 -8.34 4.23
CA SER A 64 12.51 -8.93 4.89
C SER A 64 13.20 -7.91 5.83
N PRO A 65 13.63 -8.34 7.03
CA PRO A 65 14.43 -7.54 7.94
C PRO A 65 15.69 -6.95 7.31
N GLU A 66 16.23 -7.60 6.27
CA GLU A 66 17.39 -7.10 5.51
C GLU A 66 17.15 -5.70 4.92
N PHE A 67 15.89 -5.38 4.56
CA PHE A 67 15.50 -4.10 3.96
C PHE A 67 14.87 -3.12 4.95
N SER A 68 14.47 -3.58 6.14
CA SER A 68 13.72 -2.77 7.12
C SER A 68 14.57 -2.26 8.30
N GLN A 69 15.90 -2.21 8.15
CA GLN A 69 16.86 -1.64 9.11
C GLN A 69 16.73 -2.19 10.55
N GLY A 70 16.60 -3.50 10.68
CA GLY A 70 16.62 -4.17 11.99
C GLY A 70 15.24 -4.35 12.64
N SER A 71 14.17 -4.25 11.87
CA SER A 71 12.83 -4.68 12.32
C SER A 71 12.71 -6.21 12.35
N ASP A 72 13.72 -6.91 12.86
CA ASP A 72 13.67 -8.37 13.00
C ASP A 72 12.74 -8.76 14.16
N HIS A 73 11.88 -9.76 13.93
CA HIS A 73 10.92 -10.22 14.92
C HIS A 73 10.46 -11.65 14.61
N ASP A 74 10.26 -12.48 15.63
CA ASP A 74 9.86 -13.89 15.49
C ASP A 74 8.51 -14.09 14.77
N LEU A 75 7.66 -13.07 14.74
CA LEU A 75 6.33 -13.10 14.10
C LEU A 75 6.32 -12.56 12.67
N ILE A 76 7.48 -12.30 12.06
CA ILE A 76 7.59 -11.96 10.65
C ILE A 76 7.22 -13.17 9.80
N TYR A 77 6.36 -12.97 8.80
CA TYR A 77 5.87 -14.07 7.96
C TYR A 77 5.69 -13.66 6.51
N GLY A 78 5.71 -14.65 5.61
CA GLY A 78 5.37 -14.44 4.20
C GLY A 78 6.40 -13.61 3.44
N VAL A 79 7.64 -13.52 3.95
CA VAL A 79 8.75 -12.81 3.29
C VAL A 79 9.05 -13.43 1.93
N ASN A 80 9.26 -12.60 0.93
CA ASN A 80 9.70 -13.00 -0.39
C ASN A 80 10.75 -12.02 -0.92
N LEU A 81 12.01 -12.42 -0.91
CA LEU A 81 13.14 -11.56 -1.28
C LEU A 81 13.09 -11.08 -2.74
N GLU A 82 12.62 -11.94 -3.67
CA GLU A 82 12.47 -11.56 -5.09
C GLU A 82 11.48 -10.38 -5.23
N ARG A 83 10.35 -10.46 -4.50
CA ARG A 83 9.37 -9.39 -4.45
C ARG A 83 9.90 -8.13 -3.78
N ASP A 84 10.58 -8.29 -2.64
CA ASP A 84 11.10 -7.16 -1.88
C ASP A 84 12.10 -6.36 -2.72
N GLN A 85 13.06 -7.03 -3.35
CA GLN A 85 14.06 -6.39 -4.21
C GLN A 85 13.42 -5.68 -5.39
N PHE A 86 12.50 -6.35 -6.09
CA PHE A 86 11.80 -5.78 -7.23
C PHE A 86 10.97 -4.56 -6.85
N GLU A 87 10.12 -4.66 -5.81
CA GLU A 87 9.25 -3.56 -5.41
C GLU A 87 10.02 -2.37 -4.84
N LEU A 88 11.08 -2.58 -4.07
CA LEU A 88 11.91 -1.48 -3.57
C LEU A 88 12.64 -0.75 -4.71
N GLN A 89 13.13 -1.48 -5.71
CA GLN A 89 13.73 -0.87 -6.90
C GLN A 89 12.70 -0.10 -7.72
N LEU A 90 11.55 -0.71 -7.99
CA LEU A 90 10.45 -0.08 -8.74
C LEU A 90 9.93 1.16 -8.01
N ALA A 91 9.80 1.10 -6.67
CA ALA A 91 9.36 2.23 -5.85
C ALA A 91 10.33 3.41 -5.93
N LYS A 92 11.64 3.18 -5.79
CA LYS A 92 12.66 4.23 -5.93
C LYS A 92 12.57 4.95 -7.29
N LEU A 93 12.35 4.20 -8.35
CA LEU A 93 12.17 4.78 -9.69
C LEU A 93 10.82 5.53 -9.80
N ALA A 94 9.73 4.95 -9.29
CA ALA A 94 8.40 5.55 -9.36
C ALA A 94 8.30 6.86 -8.55
N LEU A 95 9.02 6.97 -7.43
CA LEU A 95 9.05 8.18 -6.60
C LEU A 95 9.62 9.40 -7.33
N THR A 96 10.47 9.19 -8.33
CA THR A 96 11.11 10.26 -9.12
C THR A 96 10.53 10.39 -10.52
N ALA A 97 9.69 9.44 -10.94
CA ALA A 97 9.01 9.45 -12.25
C ALA A 97 7.71 10.26 -12.18
N ASP A 98 7.29 10.75 -13.34
CA ASP A 98 5.96 11.36 -13.50
C ASP A 98 4.89 10.27 -13.70
N VAL A 99 4.60 9.53 -12.64
CA VAL A 99 3.61 8.45 -12.61
C VAL A 99 2.79 8.54 -11.32
N ALA A 100 1.49 8.32 -11.43
CA ALA A 100 0.64 8.24 -10.26
C ALA A 100 0.95 6.96 -9.45
N VAL A 101 1.06 7.09 -8.12
CA VAL A 101 1.42 5.97 -7.24
C VAL A 101 0.41 5.82 -6.10
N LEU A 102 -0.10 4.60 -5.92
CA LEU A 102 -0.90 4.22 -4.77
C LEU A 102 -0.23 3.05 -4.04
N GLY A 103 0.10 3.24 -2.75
CA GLY A 103 0.58 2.17 -1.88
C GLY A 103 -0.55 1.65 -0.99
N ILE A 104 -0.70 0.33 -0.86
CA ILE A 104 -1.74 -0.29 -0.02
C ILE A 104 -1.08 -1.26 0.97
N CYS A 105 -1.29 -1.07 2.26
CA CYS A 105 -0.78 -1.89 3.36
C CYS A 105 0.74 -2.07 3.26
N ARG A 106 1.24 -3.23 2.84
CA ARG A 106 2.65 -3.46 2.57
C ARG A 106 3.21 -2.45 1.54
N GLY A 107 2.41 -2.01 0.56
CA GLY A 107 2.82 -1.00 -0.42
C GLY A 107 3.16 0.35 0.20
N LEU A 108 2.49 0.78 1.27
CA LEU A 108 2.88 1.95 2.06
C LEU A 108 4.27 1.75 2.69
N GLN A 109 4.53 0.56 3.23
CA GLN A 109 5.80 0.23 3.86
C GLN A 109 6.95 0.21 2.83
N VAL A 110 6.73 -0.36 1.64
CA VAL A 110 7.67 -0.33 0.52
C VAL A 110 8.03 1.10 0.11
N LEU A 111 7.02 1.96 -0.09
CA LEU A 111 7.24 3.37 -0.45
C LEU A 111 7.98 4.13 0.65
N SER A 112 7.67 3.85 1.91
CA SER A 112 8.37 4.43 3.06
C SER A 112 9.86 4.03 3.08
N LEU A 113 10.17 2.75 2.90
CA LEU A 113 11.55 2.24 2.88
C LEU A 113 12.33 2.75 1.65
N ALA A 114 11.67 2.90 0.51
CA ALA A 114 12.25 3.44 -0.71
C ALA A 114 12.57 4.94 -0.62
N SER A 115 12.00 5.64 0.36
CA SER A 115 12.13 7.11 0.55
C SER A 115 13.23 7.51 1.53
N ASP A 116 14.25 6.71 1.72
CA ASP A 116 15.41 6.95 2.58
C ASP A 116 15.05 7.42 4.01
N GLY A 117 15.08 6.53 4.96
CA GLY A 117 14.80 6.79 6.38
C GLY A 117 13.46 6.24 6.89
N GLY A 118 12.77 5.47 6.07
CA GLY A 118 11.61 4.69 6.52
C GLY A 118 12.02 3.63 7.54
N LEU A 119 11.30 3.58 8.67
CA LEU A 119 11.44 2.56 9.71
C LEU A 119 10.11 1.86 9.90
N LEU A 120 10.15 0.56 10.14
CA LEU A 120 8.96 -0.24 10.42
C LEU A 120 8.83 -0.57 11.92
N ILE A 121 7.60 -0.73 12.36
CA ILE A 121 7.24 -1.41 13.60
C ILE A 121 7.00 -2.86 13.22
N PRO A 122 7.80 -3.82 13.71
CA PRO A 122 7.73 -5.22 13.27
C PRO A 122 6.48 -5.93 13.77
N HIS A 123 5.93 -5.51 14.94
CA HIS A 123 4.74 -6.11 15.52
C HIS A 123 3.95 -5.10 16.35
N LEU A 124 2.84 -4.62 15.82
CA LEU A 124 1.99 -3.58 16.43
C LEU A 124 1.43 -3.95 17.81
N PRO A 125 0.95 -5.19 18.06
CA PRO A 125 0.35 -5.54 19.36
C PRO A 125 1.23 -5.33 20.57
N GLU A 126 2.55 -5.20 20.41
CA GLU A 126 3.47 -4.88 21.51
C GLU A 126 3.47 -3.40 21.89
N ILE A 127 3.01 -2.51 20.99
CA ILE A 127 3.07 -1.05 21.16
C ILE A 127 1.66 -0.46 21.17
N PHE A 128 0.79 -0.91 20.26
CA PHE A 128 -0.57 -0.44 20.07
C PHE A 128 -1.55 -1.47 20.63
N THR A 129 -2.00 -1.28 21.87
CA THR A 129 -2.81 -2.26 22.63
C THR A 129 -4.28 -1.85 22.79
N GLN A 130 -4.67 -0.66 22.30
CA GLN A 130 -6.03 -0.14 22.50
C GLN A 130 -7.08 -0.90 21.70
N PHE A 131 -6.75 -1.29 20.47
CA PHE A 131 -7.57 -2.16 19.62
C PHE A 131 -6.68 -2.86 18.58
N PRO A 132 -7.12 -4.02 18.05
CA PRO A 132 -6.34 -4.76 17.08
C PRO A 132 -6.48 -4.16 15.67
N HIS A 133 -5.35 -4.06 14.94
CA HIS A 133 -5.31 -3.74 13.51
C HIS A 133 -5.49 -4.97 12.62
N ARG A 134 -5.52 -6.14 13.22
CA ARG A 134 -6.03 -7.42 12.68
C ARG A 134 -6.44 -8.31 13.84
N ILE A 135 -7.28 -9.31 13.60
CA ILE A 135 -7.57 -10.34 14.60
C ILE A 135 -6.50 -11.43 14.46
N GLU A 136 -5.71 -11.63 15.51
CA GLU A 136 -4.67 -12.64 15.52
C GLU A 136 -5.26 -14.06 15.46
N PRO A 137 -4.57 -15.01 14.81
CA PRO A 137 -5.06 -16.37 14.72
C PRO A 137 -5.12 -17.04 16.09
N SER A 138 -6.25 -17.70 16.38
CA SER A 138 -6.45 -18.42 17.64
C SER A 138 -5.72 -19.76 17.71
N THR A 139 -5.25 -20.28 16.58
CA THR A 139 -4.48 -21.52 16.47
C THR A 139 -3.43 -21.39 15.35
N VAL A 140 -2.42 -22.25 15.36
CA VAL A 140 -1.35 -22.28 14.32
C VAL A 140 -1.91 -22.52 12.91
N GLN A 141 -3.06 -23.18 12.76
CA GLN A 141 -3.70 -23.44 11.47
C GLN A 141 -4.68 -22.32 11.06
N ALA A 142 -5.08 -21.46 11.99
CA ALA A 142 -5.97 -20.35 11.68
C ALA A 142 -5.20 -19.23 10.95
N ARG A 143 -5.92 -18.48 10.11
CA ARG A 143 -5.39 -17.24 9.51
C ARG A 143 -5.84 -16.03 10.31
N ALA A 144 -5.00 -15.00 10.38
CA ALA A 144 -5.40 -13.69 10.86
C ALA A 144 -6.62 -13.20 10.07
N GLN A 145 -7.50 -12.47 10.73
CA GLN A 145 -8.72 -11.93 10.13
C GLN A 145 -8.66 -10.41 10.08
N PRO A 146 -9.29 -9.76 9.09
CA PRO A 146 -9.40 -8.31 9.05
C PRO A 146 -10.27 -7.81 10.21
N THR A 147 -10.02 -6.59 10.63
CA THR A 147 -10.85 -5.82 11.55
C THR A 147 -11.29 -4.51 10.90
N ARG A 148 -12.07 -3.70 11.61
CA ARG A 148 -12.50 -2.37 11.15
C ARG A 148 -12.28 -1.35 12.24
N HIS A 149 -11.83 -0.16 11.83
CA HIS A 149 -11.78 1.04 12.69
C HIS A 149 -12.03 2.29 11.84
N GLU A 150 -12.21 3.42 12.48
CA GLU A 150 -12.26 4.71 11.78
C GLU A 150 -10.85 5.26 11.59
N VAL A 151 -10.66 6.05 10.53
CA VAL A 151 -9.49 6.92 10.37
C VAL A 151 -9.93 8.37 10.38
N THR A 152 -9.10 9.22 11.00
CA THR A 152 -9.27 10.68 10.94
C THR A 152 -8.31 11.22 9.87
N VAL A 153 -8.85 12.00 8.93
CA VAL A 153 -8.15 12.50 7.76
C VAL A 153 -7.79 13.98 7.93
N SER A 154 -6.56 14.33 7.60
CA SER A 154 -6.09 15.71 7.63
C SER A 154 -6.73 16.56 6.53
N ALA A 155 -7.28 17.71 6.88
CA ALA A 155 -7.80 18.67 5.92
C ALA A 155 -6.71 19.11 4.93
N ASN A 156 -7.13 19.52 3.73
CA ASN A 156 -6.22 19.96 2.65
C ASN A 156 -5.21 18.87 2.19
N SER A 157 -5.56 17.59 2.36
CA SER A 157 -4.83 16.46 1.78
C SER A 157 -5.47 15.98 0.48
N ARG A 158 -4.67 15.25 -0.35
CA ARG A 158 -5.22 14.55 -1.53
C ARG A 158 -6.29 13.56 -1.11
N LEU A 159 -6.05 12.86 0.01
CA LEU A 159 -7.02 11.93 0.56
C LEU A 159 -8.33 12.63 0.95
N ALA A 160 -8.27 13.76 1.68
CA ALA A 160 -9.47 14.53 2.04
C ALA A 160 -10.22 15.02 0.80
N ASN A 161 -9.51 15.49 -0.21
CA ASN A 161 -10.11 15.94 -1.48
C ASN A 161 -10.78 14.79 -2.24
N ALA A 162 -10.18 13.60 -2.20
CA ALA A 162 -10.74 12.41 -2.85
C ALA A 162 -12.04 11.95 -2.19
N VAL A 163 -12.01 11.76 -0.86
CA VAL A 163 -13.16 11.17 -0.13
C VAL A 163 -14.22 12.19 0.26
N ASN A 164 -13.85 13.48 0.35
CA ASN A 164 -14.70 14.58 0.85
C ASN A 164 -15.30 14.28 2.23
N CYS A 165 -14.48 13.77 3.15
CA CYS A 165 -14.84 13.41 4.51
C CYS A 165 -13.60 13.48 5.41
N ASP A 166 -13.76 13.88 6.66
CA ASP A 166 -12.70 13.96 7.66
C ASP A 166 -12.58 12.71 8.53
N ARG A 167 -13.56 11.80 8.47
CA ARG A 167 -13.57 10.53 9.21
C ARG A 167 -14.43 9.50 8.50
N PHE A 168 -13.90 8.28 8.32
CA PHE A 168 -14.64 7.16 7.74
C PHE A 168 -14.06 5.80 8.17
N PRO A 169 -14.86 4.71 8.10
CA PRO A 169 -14.41 3.38 8.45
C PRO A 169 -13.50 2.78 7.37
N VAL A 170 -12.54 1.97 7.82
CA VAL A 170 -11.60 1.25 6.95
C VAL A 170 -11.51 -0.23 7.34
N VAL A 171 -11.08 -1.07 6.40
CA VAL A 171 -10.73 -2.47 6.64
C VAL A 171 -9.24 -2.57 6.91
N SER A 172 -8.88 -2.92 8.14
CA SER A 172 -7.51 -3.07 8.61
C SER A 172 -7.12 -4.54 8.70
N TRP A 173 -5.96 -4.90 8.15
CA TRP A 173 -5.46 -6.27 8.19
C TRP A 173 -3.93 -6.30 8.18
N HIS A 174 -3.32 -5.73 9.21
CA HIS A 174 -1.87 -5.66 9.32
C HIS A 174 -1.41 -5.78 10.78
N HIS A 175 -0.20 -6.28 10.99
CA HIS A 175 0.49 -6.29 12.28
C HIS A 175 1.78 -5.49 12.25
N GLN A 176 2.17 -5.01 11.09
CA GLN A 176 3.29 -4.09 10.91
C GLN A 176 2.79 -2.73 10.45
N ALA A 177 3.56 -1.69 10.69
CA ALA A 177 3.29 -0.34 10.18
C ALA A 177 4.60 0.45 10.05
N ILE A 178 4.53 1.62 9.40
CA ILE A 178 5.63 2.57 9.43
C ILE A 178 5.72 3.19 10.84
N LYS A 179 6.96 3.33 11.33
CA LYS A 179 7.24 3.95 12.63
C LYS A 179 7.28 5.47 12.55
N THR A 180 7.78 5.98 11.45
CA THR A 180 7.98 7.41 11.19
C THR A 180 7.58 7.74 9.76
N VAL A 181 7.14 8.97 9.54
CA VAL A 181 6.91 9.49 8.18
C VAL A 181 8.26 9.81 7.55
N PRO A 182 8.59 9.23 6.38
CA PRO A 182 9.89 9.48 5.75
C PRO A 182 9.98 10.90 5.16
N PRO A 183 11.20 11.40 4.87
CA PRO A 183 11.41 12.69 4.23
C PRO A 183 10.62 12.83 2.91
N GLY A 184 10.09 14.01 2.65
CA GLY A 184 9.28 14.31 1.46
C GLY A 184 7.81 13.90 1.57
N TRP A 185 7.43 13.14 2.61
CA TRP A 185 6.06 12.74 2.87
C TRP A 185 5.44 13.54 4.03
N ARG A 186 4.13 13.52 4.13
CA ARG A 186 3.37 13.99 5.30
C ARG A 186 2.29 12.99 5.68
N GLN A 187 2.02 12.87 6.96
CA GLN A 187 0.88 12.10 7.46
C GLN A 187 -0.42 12.80 7.07
N VAL A 188 -1.37 12.02 6.56
CA VAL A 188 -2.70 12.53 6.15
C VAL A 188 -3.86 11.76 6.72
N ALA A 189 -3.62 10.61 7.35
CA ALA A 189 -4.63 9.93 8.17
C ALA A 189 -4.00 9.22 9.36
N GLN A 190 -4.79 9.06 10.43
CA GLN A 190 -4.41 8.32 11.62
C GLN A 190 -5.59 7.52 12.20
N ALA A 191 -5.27 6.40 12.84
CA ALA A 191 -6.21 5.63 13.65
C ALA A 191 -6.49 6.31 15.01
N PRO A 192 -7.53 5.90 15.75
CA PRO A 192 -7.85 6.49 17.06
C PRO A 192 -6.76 6.32 18.11
N ASP A 193 -5.90 5.31 18.00
CA ASP A 193 -4.73 5.09 18.87
C ASP A 193 -3.48 5.88 18.44
N GLY A 194 -3.60 6.71 17.40
CA GLY A 194 -2.53 7.56 16.88
C GLY A 194 -1.62 6.90 15.86
N LEU A 195 -1.87 5.63 15.47
CA LEU A 195 -1.10 4.97 14.43
C LEU A 195 -1.23 5.73 13.09
N ILE A 196 -0.12 5.84 12.37
CA ILE A 196 -0.08 6.43 11.02
C ILE A 196 -0.80 5.48 10.06
N GLU A 197 -1.89 5.95 9.45
CA GLU A 197 -2.71 5.16 8.54
C GLU A 197 -2.62 5.60 7.07
N ALA A 198 -2.20 6.83 6.81
CA ALA A 198 -1.91 7.27 5.45
C ALA A 198 -0.85 8.36 5.41
N ILE A 199 -0.05 8.31 4.36
CA ILE A 199 0.92 9.35 4.01
C ILE A 199 0.76 9.75 2.55
N GLU A 200 1.06 11.03 2.23
CA GLU A 200 1.14 11.51 0.85
C GLU A 200 2.43 12.26 0.60
N HIS A 201 2.99 12.15 -0.60
CA HIS A 201 4.21 12.86 -0.97
C HIS A 201 3.92 14.35 -1.23
N GLN A 202 4.73 15.25 -0.65
CA GLN A 202 4.44 16.69 -0.65
C GLN A 202 4.64 17.35 -2.01
N HIS A 203 5.60 16.86 -2.80
CA HIS A 203 6.06 17.52 -4.02
C HIS A 203 5.74 16.75 -5.31
N SER A 204 5.27 15.52 -5.19
CA SER A 204 4.91 14.70 -6.34
C SER A 204 3.51 15.02 -6.86
N PRO A 205 3.24 14.84 -8.16
CA PRO A 205 1.92 15.10 -8.74
C PRO A 205 0.81 14.31 -8.04
N TRP A 206 0.98 12.98 -7.87
CA TRP A 206 0.02 12.15 -7.14
C TRP A 206 0.66 10.88 -6.58
N GLN A 207 1.06 10.92 -5.32
CA GLN A 207 1.54 9.75 -4.60
C GLN A 207 0.87 9.72 -3.23
N LEU A 208 0.11 8.65 -2.98
CA LEU A 208 -0.64 8.39 -1.76
C LEU A 208 -0.37 6.95 -1.31
N ALA A 209 -0.22 6.75 -0.02
CA ALA A 209 -0.03 5.43 0.55
C ALA A 209 -0.88 5.23 1.80
N LEU A 210 -1.57 4.09 1.88
CA LEU A 210 -2.58 3.74 2.87
C LEU A 210 -2.16 2.47 3.60
N GLN A 211 -2.33 2.43 4.92
CA GLN A 211 -2.02 1.23 5.71
C GLN A 211 -3.18 0.23 5.71
N TRP A 212 -4.41 0.69 5.49
CA TRP A 212 -5.60 -0.16 5.37
C TRP A 212 -5.79 -0.74 3.97
N HIS A 213 -6.85 -1.53 3.77
CA HIS A 213 -7.19 -2.24 2.54
C HIS A 213 -8.46 -1.66 1.86
N PRO A 214 -8.34 -0.59 1.05
CA PRO A 214 -9.49 -0.01 0.34
C PRO A 214 -10.09 -0.99 -0.67
N GLU A 215 -9.31 -1.89 -1.27
CA GLU A 215 -9.76 -2.91 -2.22
C GLU A 215 -10.69 -3.96 -1.59
N MET A 216 -10.63 -4.14 -0.27
CA MET A 216 -11.49 -5.10 0.45
C MET A 216 -12.90 -4.57 0.76
N SER A 217 -13.16 -3.31 0.50
CA SER A 217 -14.46 -2.67 0.75
C SER A 217 -14.83 -1.65 -0.33
N ILE A 218 -14.60 -2.01 -1.58
CA ILE A 218 -14.80 -1.12 -2.74
C ILE A 218 -16.27 -0.68 -2.91
N ASP A 219 -17.22 -1.45 -2.38
CA ASP A 219 -18.63 -1.08 -2.33
C ASP A 219 -18.92 0.08 -1.37
N ASP A 220 -18.00 0.38 -0.47
CA ASP A 220 -18.00 1.60 0.32
C ASP A 220 -17.57 2.77 -0.56
N GLY A 221 -18.44 3.75 -0.71
CA GLY A 221 -18.21 4.89 -1.60
C GLY A 221 -16.93 5.69 -1.31
N TYR A 222 -16.40 5.67 -0.07
CA TYR A 222 -15.14 6.34 0.25
C TYR A 222 -13.96 5.62 -0.39
N GLN A 223 -13.95 4.28 -0.35
CA GLN A 223 -12.84 3.48 -0.86
C GLN A 223 -12.77 3.57 -2.39
N LEU A 224 -13.90 3.49 -3.08
CA LEU A 224 -13.96 3.67 -4.55
C LEU A 224 -13.46 5.06 -4.98
N LYS A 225 -13.80 6.12 -4.25
CA LYS A 225 -13.34 7.48 -4.55
C LYS A 225 -11.81 7.62 -4.49
N ILE A 226 -11.13 6.88 -3.61
CA ILE A 226 -9.66 6.87 -3.55
C ILE A 226 -9.10 6.34 -4.86
N PHE A 227 -9.60 5.19 -5.35
CA PHE A 227 -9.18 4.63 -6.63
C PHE A 227 -9.54 5.57 -7.80
N GLN A 228 -10.73 6.18 -7.78
CA GLN A 228 -11.14 7.14 -8.82
C GLN A 228 -10.22 8.36 -8.88
N ALA A 229 -9.82 8.91 -7.74
CA ALA A 229 -8.88 10.03 -7.68
C ALA A 229 -7.48 9.63 -8.18
N PHE A 230 -7.01 8.43 -7.85
CA PHE A 230 -5.78 7.86 -8.37
C PHE A 230 -5.83 7.70 -9.89
N ILE A 231 -6.91 7.12 -10.43
CA ILE A 231 -7.08 6.91 -11.88
C ILE A 231 -7.19 8.25 -12.62
N ALA A 232 -7.90 9.23 -12.06
CA ALA A 232 -7.97 10.57 -12.64
C ALA A 232 -6.59 11.24 -12.72
N ALA A 233 -5.74 11.06 -11.71
CA ALA A 233 -4.36 11.53 -11.75
C ALA A 233 -3.52 10.81 -12.80
N ALA A 234 -3.65 9.47 -12.88
CA ALA A 234 -2.97 8.66 -13.90
C ALA A 234 -3.36 9.06 -15.34
N ALA A 235 -4.64 9.39 -15.56
CA ALA A 235 -5.15 9.82 -16.88
C ALA A 235 -4.59 11.18 -17.33
N ASN A 236 -4.11 12.01 -16.40
CA ASN A 236 -3.55 13.35 -16.69
C ASN A 236 -2.02 13.34 -16.87
N ARG A 237 -1.39 12.17 -16.94
CA ARG A 237 0.02 12.04 -17.28
C ARG A 237 0.27 12.61 -18.67
N ILE A 238 1.17 13.58 -18.76
CA ILE A 238 1.54 14.30 -19.99
C ILE A 238 2.74 13.62 -20.66
#